data_7e7f66fed8f751cda969698821ffd5c4
#
_entry.id   7e7f66fed8f751cda969698821ffd5c4
#
_cell.length_a   1.000
_cell.length_b   1.000
_cell.length_c   1.000
_cell.angle_alpha   90.00
_cell.angle_beta   90.00
_cell.angle_gamma   90.00
#
_symmetry.space_group_name_H-M   'P 1'
#
loop_
_entity.id
_entity.type
_entity.pdbx_description
1 polymer ?
#
loop_
_entity_poly.entity_id
_entity_poly.type
_entity_poly.pdbx_seq_one_letter_code
_entity_poly.pdbx_strand_id
1 'polypeptide(L)'
;MLLSIITVAFRNLEGIVKTHASLAHLAQAEDISFEWIVVDGGSNDGTREYLENLNGIFNLRFVSEPDNGIYDAMNKGIAMAQGKFALFLNSGDIFHQDAANFVRKLKMQKDNVMITGDALLDFGDGHKIKRSAKPGWYIYHSLPASHQAIFFPVSGLKKWRYDLEYKVSSDYALAAKMYKAGYAFKKLNGLVSEFSMGGVSTTNNMELCADAKKSPTANITCAWLLGRIILAFTQRTTSKTKALYNKS
;
A
#
# COMPACT_ATOMS: atom_id res chain seq x y z
N MET A 1 18.06 -0.41 -11.48
CA MET A 1 17.35 -0.58 -10.20
C MET A 1 16.12 -1.43 -10.45
N LEU A 2 15.85 -2.44 -9.59
CA LEU A 2 14.69 -3.33 -9.75
C LEU A 2 13.44 -2.79 -9.04
N LEU A 3 13.60 -2.30 -7.81
CA LEU A 3 12.47 -1.95 -6.95
C LEU A 3 12.67 -0.58 -6.30
N SER A 4 11.63 0.26 -6.33
CA SER A 4 11.49 1.43 -5.47
C SER A 4 10.44 1.12 -4.39
N ILE A 5 10.82 1.16 -3.13
CA ILE A 5 9.88 1.07 -2.01
C ILE A 5 9.56 2.50 -1.61
N ILE A 6 8.28 2.88 -1.72
CA ILE A 6 7.80 4.23 -1.44
C ILE A 6 7.03 4.20 -0.13
N THR A 7 7.53 4.95 0.86
CA THR A 7 6.91 5.13 2.16
C THR A 7 6.43 6.57 2.33
N VAL A 8 5.17 6.74 2.68
CA VAL A 8 4.62 8.05 3.04
C VAL A 8 4.39 8.11 4.54
N ALA A 9 4.72 9.24 5.15
CA ALA A 9 4.63 9.46 6.59
C ALA A 9 4.10 10.84 6.92
N PHE A 10 3.35 10.96 8.01
CA PHE A 10 3.02 12.23 8.64
C PHE A 10 2.84 12.01 10.15
N ARG A 11 3.72 12.63 10.95
CA ARG A 11 3.75 12.51 12.42
C ARG A 11 3.72 11.06 12.91
N ASN A 12 4.59 10.23 12.33
CA ASN A 12 4.65 8.80 12.63
C ASN A 12 6.09 8.28 12.62
N LEU A 13 6.96 8.86 13.47
CA LEU A 13 8.34 8.43 13.63
C LEU A 13 8.44 6.93 13.99
N GLU A 14 7.62 6.47 14.94
CA GLU A 14 7.61 5.05 15.33
C GLU A 14 7.31 4.14 14.13
N GLY A 15 6.36 4.53 13.30
CA GLY A 15 6.03 3.79 12.07
C GLY A 15 7.20 3.77 11.08
N ILE A 16 7.91 4.88 10.88
CA ILE A 16 9.11 4.94 10.04
C ILE A 16 10.19 3.99 10.55
N VAL A 17 10.46 4.00 11.87
CA VAL A 17 11.44 3.09 12.50
C VAL A 17 11.06 1.63 12.25
N LYS A 18 9.78 1.29 12.43
CA LYS A 18 9.26 -0.07 12.19
C LYS A 18 9.42 -0.49 10.72
N THR A 19 9.04 0.38 9.79
CA THR A 19 9.18 0.10 8.35
C THR A 19 10.66 -0.05 7.96
N HIS A 20 11.53 0.87 8.41
CA HIS A 20 12.98 0.80 8.21
C HIS A 20 13.55 -0.54 8.67
N ALA A 21 13.27 -0.94 9.91
CA ALA A 21 13.76 -2.21 10.46
C ALA A 21 13.34 -3.42 9.61
N SER A 22 12.14 -3.38 9.04
CA SER A 22 11.63 -4.46 8.18
C SER A 22 12.36 -4.60 6.84
N LEU A 23 13.08 -3.58 6.38
CA LEU A 23 13.84 -3.62 5.13
C LEU A 23 15.25 -4.21 5.28
N ALA A 24 15.72 -4.44 6.50
CA ALA A 24 17.09 -4.90 6.77
C ALA A 24 17.43 -6.20 6.04
N HIS A 25 16.51 -7.17 6.00
CA HIS A 25 16.74 -8.45 5.32
C HIS A 25 16.77 -8.31 3.78
N LEU A 26 16.07 -7.31 3.21
CA LEU A 26 16.16 -7.01 1.79
C LEU A 26 17.52 -6.40 1.44
N ALA A 27 18.07 -5.58 2.32
CA ALA A 27 19.39 -4.98 2.17
C ALA A 27 20.53 -6.01 2.20
N GLN A 28 20.34 -7.14 2.90
CA GLN A 28 21.29 -8.25 2.93
C GLN A 28 21.26 -9.11 1.65
N ALA A 29 20.26 -8.93 0.80
CA ALA A 29 20.11 -9.67 -0.45
C ALA A 29 20.90 -8.95 -1.57
N GLU A 30 22.21 -9.24 -1.70
CA GLU A 30 23.14 -8.60 -2.66
C GLU A 30 22.67 -8.66 -4.11
N ASP A 31 21.84 -9.65 -4.46
CA ASP A 31 21.31 -9.83 -5.81
C ASP A 31 20.06 -8.98 -6.11
N ILE A 32 19.57 -8.17 -5.14
CA ILE A 32 18.41 -7.30 -5.27
C ILE A 32 18.83 -5.83 -5.22
N SER A 33 18.69 -5.14 -6.34
CA SER A 33 18.90 -3.68 -6.39
C SER A 33 17.61 -2.95 -6.08
N PHE A 34 17.55 -2.25 -4.94
CA PHE A 34 16.39 -1.46 -4.54
C PHE A 34 16.79 -0.08 -4.00
N GLU A 35 15.83 0.82 -3.92
CA GLU A 35 15.89 2.10 -3.19
C GLU A 35 14.71 2.20 -2.23
N TRP A 36 14.92 2.92 -1.14
CA TRP A 36 13.86 3.31 -0.23
C TRP A 36 13.60 4.82 -0.37
N ILE A 37 12.39 5.18 -0.75
CA ILE A 37 11.96 6.57 -0.93
C ILE A 37 10.98 6.90 0.18
N VAL A 38 11.29 7.91 1.00
CA VAL A 38 10.41 8.38 2.06
C VAL A 38 9.91 9.77 1.72
N VAL A 39 8.59 9.95 1.75
CA VAL A 39 7.95 11.26 1.63
C VAL A 39 7.26 11.55 2.95
N ASP A 40 7.84 12.48 3.70
CA ASP A 40 7.32 12.97 4.96
C ASP A 40 6.56 14.28 4.73
N GLY A 41 5.32 14.34 5.21
CA GLY A 41 4.40 15.47 5.07
C GLY A 41 4.75 16.71 5.90
N GLY A 42 6.02 16.88 6.28
CA GLY A 42 6.48 17.98 7.14
C GLY A 42 6.22 17.70 8.61
N SER A 43 6.58 16.52 9.08
CA SER A 43 6.45 16.13 10.49
C SER A 43 7.35 16.95 11.41
N ASN A 44 6.92 17.10 12.65
CA ASN A 44 7.65 17.77 13.73
C ASN A 44 7.87 16.85 14.95
N ASP A 45 7.90 15.55 14.72
CA ASP A 45 8.02 14.49 15.74
C ASP A 45 9.39 13.79 15.76
N GLY A 46 10.38 14.37 15.05
CA GLY A 46 11.73 13.77 14.93
C GLY A 46 11.89 12.87 13.69
N THR A 47 10.84 12.72 12.86
CA THR A 47 10.90 11.90 11.64
C THR A 47 12.00 12.38 10.69
N ARG A 48 12.10 13.69 10.45
CA ARG A 48 13.11 14.26 9.56
C ARG A 48 14.53 13.99 10.05
N GLU A 49 14.80 14.28 11.30
CA GLU A 49 16.10 14.07 11.95
C GLU A 49 16.52 12.60 11.91
N TYR A 50 15.55 11.70 12.12
CA TYR A 50 15.79 10.26 12.00
C TYR A 50 16.24 9.88 10.58
N LEU A 51 15.56 10.38 9.54
CA LEU A 51 15.88 10.11 8.14
C LEU A 51 17.24 10.70 7.74
N GLU A 52 17.58 11.90 8.21
CA GLU A 52 18.89 12.53 8.00
C GLU A 52 20.03 11.66 8.56
N ASN A 53 19.83 11.03 9.72
CA ASN A 53 20.80 10.14 10.35
C ASN A 53 20.94 8.78 9.61
N LEU A 54 19.96 8.40 8.78
CA LEU A 54 20.00 7.19 7.94
C LEU A 54 20.61 7.43 6.56
N ASN A 55 21.05 8.63 6.24
CA ASN A 55 21.56 8.97 4.92
C ASN A 55 22.70 8.04 4.49
N GLY A 56 22.61 7.48 3.27
CA GLY A 56 23.55 6.47 2.77
C GLY A 56 23.17 5.02 3.06
N ILE A 57 22.13 4.76 3.83
CA ILE A 57 21.61 3.40 4.11
C ILE A 57 20.50 3.06 3.10
N PHE A 58 20.52 1.85 2.52
CA PHE A 58 19.48 1.31 1.60
C PHE A 58 19.21 2.14 0.34
N ASN A 59 20.17 2.93 -0.17
CA ASN A 59 19.89 3.94 -1.20
C ASN A 59 18.67 4.80 -0.78
N LEU A 60 18.63 5.23 0.49
CA LEU A 60 17.58 6.10 1.00
C LEU A 60 17.59 7.43 0.27
N ARG A 61 16.42 7.82 -0.18
CA ARG A 61 16.12 9.16 -0.69
C ARG A 61 14.86 9.64 -0.01
N PHE A 62 14.87 10.85 0.52
CA PHE A 62 13.68 11.38 1.18
C PHE A 62 13.45 12.85 0.89
N VAL A 63 12.23 13.29 1.10
CA VAL A 63 11.79 14.69 1.15
C VAL A 63 10.88 14.85 2.38
N SER A 64 11.08 15.94 3.12
CA SER A 64 10.26 16.31 4.27
C SER A 64 9.73 17.72 4.03
N GLU A 65 8.48 17.81 3.60
CA GLU A 65 7.79 19.07 3.28
C GLU A 65 6.27 18.87 3.34
N PRO A 66 5.48 19.92 3.58
CA PRO A 66 4.02 19.80 3.58
C PRO A 66 3.48 19.21 2.27
N ASP A 67 2.43 18.41 2.40
CA ASP A 67 1.69 17.83 1.29
C ASP A 67 0.18 18.11 1.38
N ASN A 68 -0.54 17.82 0.30
CA ASN A 68 -2.01 17.95 0.21
C ASN A 68 -2.71 16.59 0.49
N GLY A 69 -2.10 15.74 1.32
CA GLY A 69 -2.61 14.43 1.72
C GLY A 69 -1.85 13.27 1.10
N ILE A 70 -2.22 12.06 1.53
CA ILE A 70 -1.50 10.82 1.26
C ILE A 70 -1.17 10.58 -0.23
N TYR A 71 -2.09 10.89 -1.13
CA TYR A 71 -1.90 10.67 -2.57
C TYR A 71 -0.98 11.70 -3.22
N ASP A 72 -0.91 12.93 -2.68
CA ASP A 72 0.09 13.93 -3.09
C ASP A 72 1.49 13.46 -2.67
N ALA A 73 1.65 13.01 -1.43
CA ALA A 73 2.88 12.42 -0.95
C ALA A 73 3.30 11.19 -1.81
N MET A 74 2.37 10.29 -2.13
CA MET A 74 2.64 9.16 -3.03
C MET A 74 3.07 9.62 -4.42
N ASN A 75 2.47 10.67 -4.98
CA ASN A 75 2.86 11.24 -6.27
C ASN A 75 4.27 11.84 -6.25
N LYS A 76 4.68 12.49 -5.15
CA LYS A 76 6.06 12.95 -4.95
C LYS A 76 7.02 11.75 -4.95
N GLY A 77 6.68 10.66 -4.24
CA GLY A 77 7.44 9.42 -4.24
C GLY A 77 7.56 8.78 -5.63
N ILE A 78 6.48 8.75 -6.41
CA ILE A 78 6.48 8.28 -7.80
C ILE A 78 7.44 9.11 -8.67
N ALA A 79 7.47 10.42 -8.49
CA ALA A 79 8.38 11.29 -9.26
C ALA A 79 9.85 10.96 -8.99
N MET A 80 10.18 10.59 -7.75
CA MET A 80 11.52 10.20 -7.32
C MET A 80 11.92 8.79 -7.76
N ALA A 81 10.96 7.87 -7.98
CA ALA A 81 11.22 6.45 -8.22
C ALA A 81 12.06 6.20 -9.49
N GLN A 82 13.09 5.33 -9.36
CA GLN A 82 14.01 4.92 -10.41
C GLN A 82 13.97 3.41 -10.69
N GLY A 83 13.26 2.65 -9.87
CA GLY A 83 13.10 1.21 -10.05
C GLY A 83 12.28 0.85 -11.28
N LYS A 84 12.39 -0.39 -11.71
CA LYS A 84 11.48 -0.98 -12.71
C LYS A 84 10.06 -1.09 -12.16
N PHE A 85 9.94 -1.50 -10.89
CA PHE A 85 8.70 -1.61 -10.15
C PHE A 85 8.72 -0.71 -8.93
N ALA A 86 7.56 -0.27 -8.47
CA ALA A 86 7.36 0.39 -7.20
C ALA A 86 6.38 -0.38 -6.31
N LEU A 87 6.67 -0.40 -5.02
CA LEU A 87 5.79 -0.90 -3.96
C LEU A 87 5.52 0.24 -2.98
N PHE A 88 4.25 0.47 -2.65
CA PHE A 88 3.88 1.41 -1.60
C PHE A 88 3.80 0.66 -0.26
N LEU A 89 4.65 1.05 0.67
CA LEU A 89 4.73 0.51 2.01
C LEU A 89 4.67 1.69 2.99
N ASN A 90 3.49 2.01 3.48
CA ASN A 90 3.29 3.21 4.30
C ASN A 90 4.03 3.10 5.64
N SER A 91 4.23 4.24 6.30
CA SER A 91 4.83 4.30 7.62
C SER A 91 4.05 3.42 8.62
N GLY A 92 4.74 2.45 9.23
CA GLY A 92 4.17 1.43 10.12
C GLY A 92 3.88 0.09 9.48
N ASP A 93 3.83 0.02 8.15
CA ASP A 93 3.74 -1.25 7.42
C ASP A 93 5.10 -1.97 7.43
N ILE A 94 5.07 -3.29 7.38
CA ILE A 94 6.23 -4.18 7.41
C ILE A 94 6.42 -4.81 6.04
N PHE A 95 7.63 -4.76 5.51
CA PHE A 95 8.05 -5.62 4.41
C PHE A 95 8.32 -7.02 4.96
N HIS A 96 7.56 -8.04 4.50
CA HIS A 96 7.62 -9.37 5.10
C HIS A 96 8.99 -10.03 4.84
N GLN A 97 9.50 -10.76 5.83
CA GLN A 97 10.83 -11.40 5.76
C GLN A 97 11.01 -12.32 4.54
N ASP A 98 9.95 -12.99 4.08
CA ASP A 98 10.00 -13.86 2.91
C ASP A 98 9.91 -13.10 1.58
N ALA A 99 9.68 -11.78 1.60
CA ALA A 99 9.42 -11.00 0.40
C ALA A 99 10.66 -10.84 -0.50
N ALA A 100 11.87 -11.03 0.00
CA ALA A 100 13.07 -11.03 -0.83
C ALA A 100 12.98 -12.08 -1.96
N ASN A 101 12.48 -13.29 -1.66
CA ASN A 101 12.24 -14.33 -2.67
C ASN A 101 11.16 -13.94 -3.68
N PHE A 102 10.17 -13.17 -3.25
CA PHE A 102 9.15 -12.63 -4.13
C PHE A 102 9.77 -11.59 -5.08
N VAL A 103 10.57 -10.66 -4.56
CA VAL A 103 11.23 -9.61 -5.35
C VAL A 103 12.14 -10.19 -6.42
N ARG A 104 12.87 -11.26 -6.15
CA ARG A 104 13.69 -11.95 -7.16
C ARG A 104 12.89 -12.34 -8.40
N LYS A 105 11.63 -12.75 -8.23
CA LYS A 105 10.74 -13.12 -9.34
C LYS A 105 10.34 -11.93 -10.22
N LEU A 106 10.47 -10.69 -9.72
CA LEU A 106 10.16 -9.48 -10.48
C LEU A 106 11.16 -9.26 -11.63
N LYS A 107 12.40 -9.78 -11.52
CA LYS A 107 13.43 -9.65 -12.56
C LYS A 107 12.93 -10.14 -13.93
N MET A 108 12.11 -11.19 -13.94
CA MET A 108 11.59 -11.85 -15.14
C MET A 108 10.23 -11.27 -15.62
N GLN A 109 9.70 -10.26 -14.94
CA GLN A 109 8.39 -9.72 -15.30
C GLN A 109 8.50 -8.57 -16.32
N LYS A 110 7.45 -8.41 -17.13
CA LYS A 110 7.35 -7.34 -18.14
C LYS A 110 6.98 -6.00 -17.49
N ASP A 111 7.25 -4.89 -18.17
CA ASP A 111 7.02 -3.53 -17.69
C ASP A 111 5.56 -3.06 -17.80
N ASN A 112 4.69 -3.86 -18.41
CA ASN A 112 3.26 -3.60 -18.52
C ASN A 112 2.40 -4.55 -17.66
N VAL A 113 2.99 -5.10 -16.60
CA VAL A 113 2.31 -6.04 -15.71
C VAL A 113 2.40 -5.55 -14.26
N MET A 114 1.25 -5.38 -13.62
CA MET A 114 1.13 -5.17 -12.17
C MET A 114 1.22 -6.52 -11.48
N ILE A 115 2.20 -6.70 -10.60
CA ILE A 115 2.44 -7.98 -9.93
C ILE A 115 1.80 -7.94 -8.55
N THR A 116 1.02 -8.97 -8.20
CA THR A 116 0.33 -9.08 -6.92
C THR A 116 0.83 -10.25 -6.10
N GLY A 117 1.03 -10.02 -4.81
CA GLY A 117 1.31 -11.04 -3.81
C GLY A 117 0.30 -11.02 -2.67
N ASP A 118 0.52 -11.87 -1.69
CA ASP A 118 -0.30 -11.96 -0.50
C ASP A 118 0.18 -10.97 0.57
N ALA A 119 -0.71 -10.55 1.48
CA ALA A 119 -0.39 -9.72 2.62
C ALA A 119 -0.95 -10.31 3.92
N LEU A 120 -0.36 -9.95 5.06
CA LEU A 120 -0.91 -10.19 6.39
C LEU A 120 -1.59 -8.93 6.91
N LEU A 121 -2.80 -9.08 7.42
CA LEU A 121 -3.54 -8.05 8.13
C LEU A 121 -3.36 -8.29 9.62
N ASP A 122 -2.76 -7.32 10.33
CA ASP A 122 -2.55 -7.36 11.76
C ASP A 122 -3.66 -6.55 12.47
N PHE A 123 -4.39 -7.20 13.36
CA PHE A 123 -5.48 -6.59 14.13
C PHE A 123 -5.03 -6.01 15.48
N GLY A 124 -3.73 -6.08 15.81
CA GLY A 124 -3.14 -5.48 17.01
C GLY A 124 -3.30 -6.30 18.30
N ASP A 125 -4.04 -7.40 18.26
CA ASP A 125 -4.28 -8.33 19.38
C ASP A 125 -3.49 -9.65 19.24
N GLY A 126 -2.49 -9.68 18.37
CA GLY A 126 -1.76 -10.88 17.98
C GLY A 126 -2.46 -11.72 16.90
N HIS A 127 -3.68 -11.33 16.52
CA HIS A 127 -4.41 -12.00 15.45
C HIS A 127 -4.02 -11.43 14.09
N LYS A 128 -3.56 -12.31 13.19
CA LYS A 128 -3.19 -11.96 11.82
C LYS A 128 -3.97 -12.80 10.82
N ILE A 129 -4.51 -12.14 9.79
CA ILE A 129 -5.24 -12.80 8.72
C ILE A 129 -4.48 -12.63 7.41
N LYS A 130 -4.25 -13.75 6.72
CA LYS A 130 -3.68 -13.72 5.38
C LYS A 130 -4.74 -13.26 4.36
N ARG A 131 -4.48 -12.15 3.69
CA ARG A 131 -5.23 -11.69 2.51
C ARG A 131 -4.51 -12.19 1.25
N SER A 132 -5.04 -13.25 0.64
CA SER A 132 -4.50 -13.77 -0.61
C SER A 132 -4.88 -12.90 -1.80
N ALA A 133 -3.92 -12.67 -2.69
CA ALA A 133 -4.17 -11.99 -3.95
C ALA A 133 -5.20 -12.75 -4.80
N LYS A 134 -6.09 -12.00 -5.46
CA LYS A 134 -7.14 -12.49 -6.34
C LYS A 134 -6.68 -12.43 -7.81
N PRO A 135 -7.35 -13.14 -8.73
CA PRO A 135 -7.11 -12.97 -10.16
C PRO A 135 -7.31 -11.54 -10.64
N GLY A 136 -6.64 -11.13 -11.73
CA GLY A 136 -6.65 -9.75 -12.22
C GLY A 136 -8.05 -9.21 -12.57
N TRP A 137 -8.97 -10.06 -13.06
CA TRP A 137 -10.34 -9.65 -13.35
C TRP A 137 -11.10 -9.15 -12.11
N TYR A 138 -10.59 -9.46 -10.90
CA TYR A 138 -11.19 -9.00 -9.65
C TYR A 138 -11.15 -7.46 -9.50
N ILE A 139 -10.35 -6.76 -10.33
CA ILE A 139 -10.30 -5.29 -10.40
C ILE A 139 -11.68 -4.68 -10.71
N TYR A 140 -12.56 -5.42 -11.34
CA TYR A 140 -13.95 -4.99 -11.58
C TYR A 140 -14.79 -4.93 -10.28
N HIS A 141 -14.31 -5.51 -9.20
CA HIS A 141 -14.97 -5.50 -7.89
C HIS A 141 -14.18 -4.71 -6.84
N SER A 142 -12.85 -4.88 -6.81
CA SER A 142 -11.96 -4.25 -5.85
C SER A 142 -10.52 -4.44 -6.32
N LEU A 143 -9.53 -3.89 -5.57
CA LEU A 143 -8.13 -4.23 -5.77
C LEU A 143 -7.92 -5.75 -5.65
N PRO A 144 -7.24 -6.39 -6.62
CA PRO A 144 -6.93 -7.82 -6.58
C PRO A 144 -6.05 -8.24 -5.40
N ALA A 145 -5.32 -7.31 -4.80
CA ALA A 145 -4.50 -7.53 -3.60
C ALA A 145 -4.57 -6.30 -2.69
N SER A 146 -3.98 -6.40 -1.49
CA SER A 146 -3.71 -5.20 -0.68
C SER A 146 -2.78 -4.28 -1.44
N HIS A 147 -2.97 -2.97 -1.33
CA HIS A 147 -2.13 -1.97 -2.00
C HIS A 147 -0.65 -2.19 -1.69
N GLN A 148 -0.33 -2.54 -0.43
CA GLN A 148 1.01 -2.86 0.06
C GLN A 148 1.58 -4.21 -0.44
N ALA A 149 0.84 -4.90 -1.32
CA ALA A 149 1.27 -6.14 -1.97
C ALA A 149 1.11 -6.11 -3.49
N ILE A 150 1.01 -4.89 -4.07
CA ILE A 150 0.99 -4.66 -5.52
C ILE A 150 2.27 -3.95 -5.95
N PHE A 151 3.04 -4.61 -6.81
CA PHE A 151 4.19 -4.00 -7.47
C PHE A 151 3.74 -3.39 -8.79
N PHE A 152 3.75 -2.09 -8.85
CA PHE A 152 3.37 -1.32 -10.02
C PHE A 152 4.56 -1.06 -10.93
N PRO A 153 4.45 -1.16 -12.25
CA PRO A 153 5.46 -0.65 -13.18
C PRO A 153 5.64 0.86 -12.99
N VAL A 154 6.86 1.31 -12.71
CA VAL A 154 7.15 2.75 -12.47
C VAL A 154 6.80 3.59 -13.70
N SER A 155 7.02 3.07 -14.91
CA SER A 155 6.62 3.73 -16.16
C SER A 155 5.12 4.04 -16.22
N GLY A 156 4.29 3.10 -15.76
CA GLY A 156 2.85 3.27 -15.65
C GLY A 156 2.48 4.30 -14.59
N LEU A 157 3.07 4.22 -13.39
CA LEU A 157 2.83 5.18 -12.33
C LEU A 157 3.19 6.61 -12.74
N LYS A 158 4.33 6.82 -13.40
CA LYS A 158 4.74 8.14 -13.90
C LYS A 158 3.80 8.71 -14.95
N LYS A 159 3.19 7.85 -15.75
CA LYS A 159 2.21 8.24 -16.78
C LYS A 159 0.85 8.61 -16.18
N TRP A 160 0.37 7.86 -15.20
CA TRP A 160 -1.03 7.95 -14.76
C TRP A 160 -1.21 8.67 -13.42
N ARG A 161 -0.27 8.54 -12.48
CA ARG A 161 -0.29 9.13 -11.12
C ARG A 161 -1.59 8.90 -10.34
N TYR A 162 -1.56 9.14 -9.04
CA TYR A 162 -2.76 9.20 -8.21
C TYR A 162 -3.53 10.47 -8.51
N ASP A 163 -4.83 10.35 -8.61
CA ASP A 163 -5.75 11.46 -8.77
C ASP A 163 -6.12 12.01 -7.37
N LEU A 164 -5.84 13.29 -7.16
CA LEU A 164 -6.01 13.95 -5.87
C LEU A 164 -7.48 14.30 -5.55
N GLU A 165 -8.38 14.14 -6.51
CA GLU A 165 -9.80 14.29 -6.27
C GLU A 165 -10.39 13.15 -5.43
N TYR A 166 -9.74 11.96 -5.43
CA TYR A 166 -10.11 10.84 -4.58
C TYR A 166 -9.51 11.02 -3.19
N LYS A 167 -10.32 10.80 -2.14
CA LYS A 167 -9.87 10.93 -0.76
C LYS A 167 -9.38 9.61 -0.15
N VAL A 168 -9.93 8.48 -0.60
CA VAL A 168 -9.67 7.17 0.02
C VAL A 168 -9.33 6.08 -0.99
N SER A 169 -9.80 6.15 -2.24
CA SER A 169 -9.74 5.06 -3.21
C SER A 169 -8.96 5.39 -4.50
N SER A 170 -8.04 6.36 -4.45
CA SER A 170 -7.21 6.69 -5.62
C SER A 170 -6.30 5.54 -6.05
N ASP A 171 -5.90 4.66 -5.12
CA ASP A 171 -5.15 3.43 -5.39
C ASP A 171 -5.94 2.48 -6.30
N TYR A 172 -7.22 2.27 -5.99
CA TYR A 172 -8.12 1.51 -6.85
C TYR A 172 -8.34 2.19 -8.21
N ALA A 173 -8.60 3.50 -8.21
CA ALA A 173 -8.84 4.26 -9.44
C ALA A 173 -7.63 4.20 -10.39
N LEU A 174 -6.42 4.36 -9.86
CA LEU A 174 -5.16 4.26 -10.60
C LEU A 174 -4.98 2.86 -11.20
N ALA A 175 -5.11 1.81 -10.37
CA ALA A 175 -4.95 0.43 -10.80
C ALA A 175 -5.98 0.04 -11.87
N ALA A 176 -7.24 0.47 -11.72
CA ALA A 176 -8.30 0.24 -12.71
C ALA A 176 -8.03 0.99 -14.03
N LYS A 177 -7.52 2.22 -13.95
CA LYS A 177 -7.12 3.03 -15.12
C LYS A 177 -5.99 2.37 -15.88
N MET A 178 -4.96 1.88 -15.16
CA MET A 178 -3.85 1.15 -15.76
C MET A 178 -4.33 -0.16 -16.41
N TYR A 179 -5.21 -0.92 -15.74
CA TYR A 179 -5.78 -2.15 -16.27
C TYR A 179 -6.56 -1.90 -17.58
N LYS A 180 -7.40 -0.86 -17.64
CA LYS A 180 -8.10 -0.45 -18.87
C LYS A 180 -7.15 -0.01 -19.98
N ALA A 181 -5.99 0.52 -19.63
CA ALA A 181 -4.94 0.90 -20.57
C ALA A 181 -4.07 -0.28 -21.04
N GLY A 182 -4.44 -1.53 -20.71
CA GLY A 182 -3.77 -2.75 -21.17
C GLY A 182 -2.67 -3.29 -20.25
N TYR A 183 -2.50 -2.74 -19.05
CA TYR A 183 -1.65 -3.35 -18.02
C TYR A 183 -2.35 -4.58 -17.44
N ALA A 184 -1.67 -5.73 -17.45
CA ALA A 184 -2.23 -6.94 -16.87
C ALA A 184 -1.93 -7.03 -15.36
N PHE A 185 -2.78 -7.73 -14.60
CA PHE A 185 -2.40 -8.23 -13.28
C PHE A 185 -1.85 -9.64 -13.39
N LYS A 186 -0.75 -9.90 -12.68
CA LYS A 186 -0.17 -11.23 -12.53
C LYS A 186 0.05 -11.55 -11.06
N LYS A 187 -0.65 -12.55 -10.59
CA LYS A 187 -0.45 -13.08 -9.24
C LYS A 187 0.82 -13.93 -9.20
N LEU A 188 1.67 -13.68 -8.20
CA LEU A 188 2.75 -14.57 -7.79
C LEU A 188 2.48 -15.07 -6.36
N ASN A 189 2.91 -16.28 -6.08
CA ASN A 189 2.76 -16.85 -4.74
C ASN A 189 3.86 -16.33 -3.81
N GLY A 190 3.47 -15.85 -2.64
CA GLY A 190 4.35 -15.37 -1.58
C GLY A 190 3.76 -14.20 -0.79
N LEU A 191 4.19 -14.09 0.45
CA LEU A 191 3.89 -12.94 1.31
C LEU A 191 4.81 -11.78 0.91
N VAL A 192 4.24 -10.57 0.88
CA VAL A 192 4.96 -9.34 0.53
C VAL A 192 5.04 -8.41 1.72
N SER A 193 3.92 -8.20 2.38
CA SER A 193 3.80 -7.17 3.42
C SER A 193 2.90 -7.62 4.56
N GLU A 194 3.06 -6.92 5.66
CA GLU A 194 2.16 -6.97 6.81
C GLU A 194 1.76 -5.55 7.16
N PHE A 195 0.49 -5.28 7.40
CA PHE A 195 0.01 -3.96 7.77
C PHE A 195 -1.08 -4.01 8.82
N SER A 196 -1.08 -3.00 9.69
CA SER A 196 -2.05 -2.89 10.78
C SER A 196 -3.40 -2.39 10.26
N MET A 197 -4.47 -3.00 10.75
CA MET A 197 -5.83 -2.54 10.50
C MET A 197 -6.12 -1.28 11.31
N GLY A 198 -6.88 -0.34 10.75
CA GLY A 198 -7.23 0.93 11.42
C GLY A 198 -6.81 2.20 10.66
N GLY A 199 -6.18 2.05 9.50
CA GLY A 199 -5.83 3.18 8.63
C GLY A 199 -7.05 3.90 8.02
N VAL A 200 -6.81 5.03 7.34
CA VAL A 200 -7.81 5.93 6.75
C VAL A 200 -8.86 5.21 5.91
N SER A 201 -8.48 4.18 5.17
CA SER A 201 -9.40 3.41 4.31
C SER A 201 -10.39 2.52 5.06
N THR A 202 -10.17 2.27 6.36
CA THR A 202 -11.05 1.45 7.19
C THR A 202 -12.04 2.28 8.01
N THR A 203 -11.75 3.56 8.22
CA THR A 203 -12.52 4.44 9.12
C THR A 203 -13.43 5.42 8.38
N ASN A 204 -13.18 5.72 7.10
CA ASN A 204 -13.84 6.81 6.38
C ASN A 204 -14.84 6.33 5.31
N ASN A 205 -15.98 5.78 5.77
CA ASN A 205 -17.00 5.21 4.88
C ASN A 205 -17.72 6.26 4.00
N MET A 206 -17.85 7.52 4.45
CA MET A 206 -18.54 8.55 3.67
C MET A 206 -17.72 9.01 2.47
N GLU A 207 -16.43 9.24 2.66
CA GLU A 207 -15.52 9.60 1.56
C GLU A 207 -15.35 8.45 0.57
N LEU A 208 -15.34 7.21 1.06
CA LEU A 208 -15.30 6.03 0.20
C LEU A 208 -16.56 5.93 -0.69
N CYS A 209 -17.74 6.28 -0.17
CA CYS A 209 -18.97 6.35 -0.95
C CYS A 209 -18.94 7.47 -1.99
N ALA A 210 -18.36 8.62 -1.65
CA ALA A 210 -18.20 9.74 -2.58
C ALA A 210 -17.22 9.38 -3.72
N ASP A 211 -16.10 8.75 -3.40
CA ASP A 211 -15.11 8.28 -4.37
C ASP A 211 -15.68 7.19 -5.30
N ALA A 212 -16.52 6.31 -4.77
CA ALA A 212 -17.13 5.24 -5.55
C ALA A 212 -17.97 5.77 -6.73
N LYS A 213 -18.61 6.94 -6.57
CA LYS A 213 -19.38 7.59 -7.65
C LYS A 213 -18.51 8.11 -8.79
N LYS A 214 -17.22 8.40 -8.51
CA LYS A 214 -16.25 8.90 -9.49
C LYS A 214 -15.52 7.76 -10.22
N SER A 215 -15.67 6.51 -9.73
CA SER A 215 -14.90 5.37 -10.24
C SER A 215 -15.15 5.13 -11.73
N PRO A 216 -14.09 4.89 -12.54
CA PRO A 216 -14.22 4.52 -13.94
C PRO A 216 -14.94 3.18 -14.16
N THR A 217 -15.24 2.43 -13.09
CA THR A 217 -16.00 1.16 -13.12
C THR A 217 -17.34 1.28 -12.39
N ALA A 218 -17.95 2.47 -12.37
CA ALA A 218 -19.12 2.86 -11.57
C ALA A 218 -20.33 1.90 -11.61
N ASN A 219 -20.49 1.07 -12.65
CA ASN A 219 -21.57 0.09 -12.73
C ASN A 219 -21.45 -1.10 -11.73
N ILE A 220 -20.34 -1.20 -10.99
CA ILE A 220 -20.06 -2.31 -10.07
C ILE A 220 -20.09 -1.86 -8.62
N THR A 221 -20.10 -0.56 -8.39
CA THR A 221 -19.95 0.05 -7.06
C THR A 221 -21.08 -0.25 -6.08
N CYS A 222 -22.30 -0.50 -6.54
CA CYS A 222 -23.43 -0.81 -5.65
C CYS A 222 -23.27 -2.15 -4.91
N ALA A 223 -22.80 -3.20 -5.58
CA ALA A 223 -22.59 -4.51 -4.95
C ALA A 223 -21.41 -4.49 -3.97
N TRP A 224 -20.35 -3.75 -4.28
CA TRP A 224 -19.19 -3.58 -3.41
C TRP A 224 -19.52 -2.71 -2.17
N LEU A 225 -20.29 -1.62 -2.34
CA LEU A 225 -20.80 -0.80 -1.25
C LEU A 225 -21.69 -1.62 -0.30
N LEU A 226 -22.62 -2.40 -0.85
CA LEU A 226 -23.47 -3.30 -0.06
C LEU A 226 -22.65 -4.33 0.71
N GLY A 227 -21.65 -4.94 0.10
CA GLY A 227 -20.75 -5.89 0.76
C GLY A 227 -19.96 -5.28 1.92
N ARG A 228 -19.48 -4.04 1.80
CA ARG A 228 -18.78 -3.34 2.89
C ARG A 228 -19.71 -2.84 3.99
N ILE A 229 -20.92 -2.41 3.64
CA ILE A 229 -21.95 -2.04 4.64
C ILE A 229 -22.33 -3.27 5.47
N ILE A 230 -22.50 -4.44 4.83
CA ILE A 230 -22.78 -5.69 5.54
C ILE A 230 -21.62 -6.09 6.44
N LEU A 231 -20.36 -5.98 5.98
CA LEU A 231 -19.16 -6.24 6.79
C LEU A 231 -19.03 -5.28 7.98
N ALA A 232 -19.33 -4.00 7.81
CA ALA A 232 -19.32 -3.02 8.89
C ALA A 232 -20.42 -3.27 9.93
N PHE A 233 -21.60 -3.75 9.50
CA PHE A 233 -22.68 -4.15 10.41
C PHE A 233 -22.34 -5.42 11.19
N THR A 234 -21.76 -6.44 10.55
CA THR A 234 -21.33 -7.67 11.23
C THR A 234 -20.20 -7.44 12.22
N GLN A 235 -19.27 -6.54 11.95
CA GLN A 235 -18.20 -6.16 12.89
C GLN A 235 -18.75 -5.39 14.11
N ARG A 236 -19.77 -4.52 13.94
CA ARG A 236 -20.42 -3.83 15.07
C ARG A 236 -21.22 -4.78 15.96
N THR A 237 -21.82 -5.82 15.41
CA THR A 237 -22.56 -6.82 16.20
C THR A 237 -21.62 -7.72 17.00
N THR A 238 -20.49 -8.14 16.45
CA THR A 238 -19.48 -8.94 17.16
C THR A 238 -18.76 -8.16 18.27
N SER A 239 -18.49 -6.86 18.09
CA SER A 239 -17.92 -6.03 19.16
C SER A 239 -18.89 -5.76 20.30
N LYS A 240 -20.19 -5.60 20.02
CA LYS A 240 -21.22 -5.45 21.07
C LYS A 240 -21.47 -6.74 21.86
N THR A 241 -21.43 -7.90 21.21
CA THR A 241 -21.54 -9.20 21.89
C THR A 241 -20.34 -9.50 22.77
N LYS A 242 -19.10 -9.16 22.34
CA LYS A 242 -17.91 -9.27 23.20
C LYS A 242 -17.97 -8.34 24.42
N ALA A 243 -18.49 -7.13 24.26
CA ALA A 243 -18.63 -6.18 25.37
C ALA A 243 -19.71 -6.58 26.41
N LEU A 244 -20.70 -7.37 25.99
CA LEU A 244 -21.72 -7.94 26.89
C LEU A 244 -21.21 -9.19 27.63
N TYR A 245 -20.34 -9.99 27.01
CA TYR A 245 -19.77 -11.20 27.64
C TYR A 245 -18.67 -10.88 28.69
N ASN A 246 -18.02 -9.72 28.58
CA ASN A 246 -17.00 -9.29 29.56
C ASN A 246 -17.59 -8.49 30.75
N LYS A 247 -18.91 -8.35 30.86
CA LYS A 247 -19.61 -7.71 31.98
C LYS A 247 -20.47 -8.69 32.84
N SER A 248 -20.42 -9.95 32.50
CA SER A 248 -20.98 -11.06 33.30
C SER A 248 -19.81 -11.84 33.91
#